data_0924d92fd515d9825482c69ea5aa8b91
#
_entry.id   0924d92fd515d9825482c69ea5aa8b91
#
_cell.length_a   1.000
_cell.length_b   1.000
_cell.length_c   1.000
_cell.angle_alpha   90.00
_cell.angle_beta   90.00
_cell.angle_gamma   90.00
#
_symmetry.space_group_name_H-M   'P 1'
#
loop_
_entity.id
_entity.type
_entity.pdbx_description
1 polymer ?
#
loop_
_entity_poly.entity_id
_entity_poly.type
_entity_poly.pdbx_seq_one_letter_code
_entity_poly.pdbx_strand_id
1 'polypeptide(L)'
;MIHLVDIDPGNWRLNLKVAESQKTHVANSAVMLARAYAYRDQRSRAFVIYDDETPVGMGLYYDLPDLECYDLSQIFIDERYQGKGYGKAATKAVLEAMKQDGKYKKVDLCYIEGNDVAKKLYESFGFVEIDRDEDEIIMEMSLTTLTTNI
;
A
#
# COMPACT_ATOMS: atom_id res chain seq x y z
N MET A 1 -4.37 17.42 3.84
CA MET A 1 -4.63 16.61 2.63
C MET A 1 -3.57 15.53 2.50
N ILE A 2 -4.01 14.31 2.25
CA ILE A 2 -3.09 13.17 2.11
C ILE A 2 -2.33 13.26 0.80
N HIS A 3 -1.01 13.09 0.86
CA HIS A 3 -0.17 12.98 -0.31
C HIS A 3 1.00 12.02 -0.05
N LEU A 4 1.59 11.51 -1.12
CA LEU A 4 2.68 10.55 -1.08
C LEU A 4 3.99 11.25 -1.43
N VAL A 5 5.04 10.99 -0.64
CA VAL A 5 6.38 11.53 -0.89
C VAL A 5 7.35 10.37 -0.97
N ASP A 6 8.11 10.29 -2.05
CA ASP A 6 9.09 9.22 -2.22
C ASP A 6 10.13 9.23 -1.10
N ILE A 7 10.62 8.04 -0.75
CA ILE A 7 11.69 7.91 0.23
C ILE A 7 12.93 8.65 -0.29
N ASP A 8 13.49 9.47 0.57
CA ASP A 8 14.68 10.28 0.28
C ASP A 8 15.60 10.37 1.51
N PRO A 9 16.76 11.03 1.39
CA PRO A 9 17.68 11.16 2.54
C PRO A 9 17.08 11.90 3.74
N GLY A 10 16.03 12.70 3.55
CA GLY A 10 15.41 13.45 4.62
C GLY A 10 14.32 12.70 5.38
N ASN A 11 13.74 11.65 4.79
CA ASN A 11 12.58 10.98 5.40
C ASN A 11 12.75 9.47 5.62
N TRP A 12 13.84 8.84 5.17
CA TRP A 12 13.97 7.38 5.18
C TRP A 12 13.99 6.75 6.57
N ARG A 13 14.30 7.50 7.60
CA ARG A 13 14.39 6.99 8.97
C ARG A 13 13.38 7.61 9.92
N LEU A 14 12.23 8.03 9.40
CA LEU A 14 11.13 8.46 10.24
C LEU A 14 10.68 7.29 11.12
N ASN A 15 10.38 7.59 12.39
CA ASN A 15 10.00 6.56 13.35
C ASN A 15 8.48 6.30 13.27
N LEU A 16 8.07 5.63 12.21
CA LEU A 16 6.68 5.26 11.98
C LEU A 16 6.51 3.78 12.30
N LYS A 17 5.51 3.44 13.10
CA LYS A 17 5.33 2.09 13.64
C LYS A 17 3.90 1.61 13.45
N VAL A 18 3.76 0.34 13.07
CA VAL A 18 2.45 -0.33 13.11
C VAL A 18 2.04 -0.58 14.55
N ALA A 19 0.72 -0.66 14.78
CA ALA A 19 0.20 -1.04 16.08
C ALA A 19 0.66 -2.44 16.47
N GLU A 20 0.84 -2.70 17.75
CA GLU A 20 1.28 -4.00 18.27
C GLU A 20 0.42 -5.15 17.75
N SER A 21 -0.90 -4.93 17.69
CA SER A 21 -1.85 -5.91 17.17
C SER A 21 -1.69 -6.25 15.71
N GLN A 22 -0.95 -5.44 14.95
CA GLN A 22 -0.74 -5.61 13.51
C GLN A 22 0.67 -6.06 13.14
N LYS A 23 1.59 -6.18 14.10
CA LYS A 23 2.98 -6.54 13.80
C LYS A 23 3.14 -7.91 13.14
N THR A 24 2.19 -8.82 13.34
CA THR A 24 2.19 -10.13 12.68
C THR A 24 1.64 -10.07 11.25
N HIS A 25 1.00 -8.97 10.87
CA HIS A 25 0.36 -8.82 9.57
C HIS A 25 1.12 -7.88 8.62
N VAL A 26 1.99 -7.02 9.16
CA VAL A 26 2.66 -5.97 8.39
C VAL A 26 4.16 -6.00 8.71
N ALA A 27 4.99 -5.99 7.68
CA ALA A 27 6.44 -5.89 7.85
C ALA A 27 6.79 -4.51 8.42
N ASN A 28 7.89 -4.43 9.18
CA ASN A 28 8.38 -3.15 9.68
C ASN A 28 9.01 -2.32 8.54
N SER A 29 9.27 -1.04 8.80
CA SER A 29 9.78 -0.13 7.79
C SER A 29 11.14 -0.54 7.23
N ALA A 30 12.02 -1.13 8.05
CA ALA A 30 13.34 -1.58 7.58
C ALA A 30 13.18 -2.71 6.56
N VAL A 31 12.33 -3.68 6.83
CA VAL A 31 12.05 -4.77 5.89
C VAL A 31 11.41 -4.23 4.61
N MET A 32 10.48 -3.28 4.73
CA MET A 32 9.85 -2.64 3.59
C MET A 32 10.89 -1.96 2.68
N LEU A 33 11.80 -1.19 3.27
CA LEU A 33 12.83 -0.49 2.50
C LEU A 33 13.82 -1.46 1.85
N ALA A 34 14.16 -2.55 2.52
CA ALA A 34 15.00 -3.60 1.93
C ALA A 34 14.30 -4.26 0.74
N ARG A 35 12.99 -4.51 0.86
CA ARG A 35 12.20 -5.05 -0.25
C ARG A 35 12.14 -4.08 -1.42
N ALA A 36 11.97 -2.78 -1.15
CA ALA A 36 11.98 -1.76 -2.19
C ALA A 36 13.29 -1.80 -2.98
N TYR A 37 14.41 -1.94 -2.29
CA TYR A 37 15.71 -2.05 -2.96
C TYR A 37 15.82 -3.35 -3.78
N ALA A 38 15.34 -4.47 -3.23
CA ALA A 38 15.38 -5.77 -3.92
C ALA A 38 14.59 -5.74 -5.23
N TYR A 39 13.49 -5.00 -5.26
CA TYR A 39 12.62 -4.88 -6.45
C TYR A 39 12.86 -3.60 -7.25
N ARG A 40 14.05 -2.99 -7.10
CA ARG A 40 14.35 -1.71 -7.78
C ARG A 40 14.24 -1.78 -9.30
N ASP A 41 14.52 -2.93 -9.90
CA ASP A 41 14.42 -3.10 -11.35
C ASP A 41 12.97 -3.26 -11.82
N GLN A 42 12.03 -3.41 -10.89
CA GLN A 42 10.59 -3.50 -11.17
C GLN A 42 9.88 -2.20 -10.81
N ARG A 43 10.57 -1.07 -10.94
CA ARG A 43 10.07 0.28 -10.66
C ARG A 43 9.48 0.40 -9.26
N SER A 44 10.14 -0.21 -8.26
CA SER A 44 9.66 -0.12 -6.88
C SER A 44 9.59 1.33 -6.44
N ARG A 45 8.51 1.66 -5.72
CA ARG A 45 8.31 2.97 -5.12
C ARG A 45 7.95 2.79 -3.66
N ALA A 46 8.88 3.16 -2.78
CA ALA A 46 8.62 3.27 -1.35
C ALA A 46 8.33 4.74 -1.05
N PHE A 47 7.34 4.99 -0.21
CA PHE A 47 6.88 6.36 0.03
C PHE A 47 6.46 6.55 1.49
N VAL A 48 6.51 7.79 1.93
CA VAL A 48 5.92 8.25 3.19
C VAL A 48 4.56 8.87 2.86
N ILE A 49 3.57 8.57 3.69
CA ILE A 49 2.24 9.14 3.58
C ILE A 49 2.20 10.34 4.51
N TYR A 50 1.88 11.51 3.96
CA TYR A 50 1.76 12.76 4.72
C TYR A 50 0.33 13.24 4.74
N ASP A 51 -0.09 13.75 5.89
CA ASP A 51 -1.24 14.63 5.97
C ASP A 51 -0.67 16.05 6.13
N ASP A 52 -0.71 16.81 5.04
CA ASP A 52 -0.02 18.10 4.91
C ASP A 52 1.48 17.95 5.25
N GLU A 53 1.94 18.41 6.39
CA GLU A 53 3.34 18.30 6.79
C GLU A 53 3.61 17.18 7.80
N THR A 54 2.57 16.44 8.20
CA THR A 54 2.70 15.39 9.23
C THR A 54 2.84 14.02 8.58
N PRO A 55 3.95 13.31 8.80
CA PRO A 55 4.08 11.94 8.31
C PRO A 55 3.21 11.01 9.15
N VAL A 56 2.31 10.27 8.49
CA VAL A 56 1.32 9.42 9.17
C VAL A 56 1.45 7.94 8.82
N GLY A 57 2.24 7.58 7.81
CA GLY A 57 2.38 6.19 7.41
C GLY A 57 3.40 6.01 6.31
N MET A 58 3.50 4.78 5.81
CA MET A 58 4.42 4.40 4.74
C MET A 58 3.80 3.34 3.85
N GLY A 59 4.35 3.19 2.67
CA GLY A 59 3.94 2.12 1.76
C GLY A 59 4.98 1.82 0.70
N LEU A 60 4.70 0.75 -0.06
CA LEU A 60 5.56 0.25 -1.12
C LEU A 60 4.72 -0.40 -2.19
N TYR A 61 4.97 -0.07 -3.45
CA TYR A 61 4.46 -0.87 -4.56
C TYR A 61 5.51 -1.01 -5.65
N TYR A 62 5.34 -1.99 -6.50
CA TYR A 62 6.22 -2.23 -7.64
C TYR A 62 5.46 -2.96 -8.75
N ASP A 63 6.12 -3.12 -9.90
CA ASP A 63 5.54 -3.83 -11.04
C ASP A 63 5.68 -5.33 -10.88
N LEU A 64 4.68 -6.07 -11.35
CA LEU A 64 4.75 -7.50 -11.62
C LEU A 64 4.55 -7.69 -13.13
N PRO A 65 5.64 -7.57 -13.93
CA PRO A 65 5.52 -7.56 -15.40
C PRO A 65 4.90 -8.83 -15.97
N ASP A 66 5.22 -9.99 -15.39
CA ASP A 66 4.71 -11.27 -15.87
C ASP A 66 3.19 -11.39 -15.69
N LEU A 67 2.63 -10.71 -14.71
CA LEU A 67 1.20 -10.69 -14.44
C LEU A 67 0.52 -9.46 -15.01
N GLU A 68 1.29 -8.54 -15.59
CA GLU A 68 0.81 -7.27 -16.14
C GLU A 68 -0.02 -6.48 -15.14
N CYS A 69 0.49 -6.36 -13.91
CA CYS A 69 -0.18 -5.62 -12.86
C CYS A 69 0.83 -4.93 -11.92
N TYR A 70 0.31 -4.01 -11.11
CA TYR A 70 1.04 -3.46 -9.96
C TYR A 70 0.83 -4.38 -8.76
N ASP A 71 1.84 -4.46 -7.90
CA ASP A 71 1.69 -5.10 -6.59
C ASP A 71 1.75 -4.03 -5.51
N LEU A 72 0.66 -3.83 -4.82
CA LEU A 72 0.66 -3.00 -3.60
C LEU A 72 1.18 -3.88 -2.47
N SER A 73 2.50 -3.88 -2.34
CA SER A 73 3.21 -4.81 -1.45
C SER A 73 2.93 -4.52 0.01
N GLN A 74 2.86 -3.24 0.37
CA GLN A 74 2.66 -2.85 1.75
C GLN A 74 2.14 -1.43 1.86
N ILE A 75 1.29 -1.22 2.86
CA ILE A 75 0.84 0.11 3.25
C ILE A 75 0.42 0.04 4.72
N PHE A 76 0.85 1.00 5.53
CA PHE A 76 0.41 1.07 6.92
C PHE A 76 0.31 2.51 7.38
N ILE A 77 -0.53 2.72 8.40
CA ILE A 77 -0.67 3.99 9.11
C ILE A 77 -0.05 3.82 10.49
N ASP A 78 0.76 4.77 10.91
CA ASP A 78 1.39 4.79 12.22
C ASP A 78 0.33 4.64 13.32
N GLU A 79 0.67 3.90 14.38
CA GLU A 79 -0.27 3.58 15.45
C GLU A 79 -0.91 4.81 16.09
N ARG A 80 -0.20 5.96 16.09
CA ARG A 80 -0.70 7.22 16.67
C ARG A 80 -1.82 7.85 15.84
N TYR A 81 -1.95 7.46 14.58
CA TYR A 81 -2.85 8.11 13.63
C TYR A 81 -3.93 7.19 13.09
N GLN A 82 -4.06 5.99 13.63
CA GLN A 82 -5.09 5.04 13.20
C GLN A 82 -6.48 5.48 13.64
N GLY A 83 -7.50 5.00 12.96
CA GLY A 83 -8.90 5.32 13.26
C GLY A 83 -9.36 6.69 12.78
N LYS A 84 -8.59 7.36 11.92
CA LYS A 84 -8.90 8.70 11.42
C LYS A 84 -9.18 8.74 9.92
N GLY A 85 -9.29 7.58 9.27
CA GLY A 85 -9.54 7.51 7.84
C GLY A 85 -8.32 7.65 6.94
N TYR A 86 -7.12 7.70 7.51
CA TYR A 86 -5.88 7.86 6.72
C TYR A 86 -5.59 6.64 5.85
N GLY A 87 -5.88 5.43 6.34
CA GLY A 87 -5.66 4.21 5.56
C GLY A 87 -6.44 4.20 4.25
N LYS A 88 -7.69 4.62 4.31
CA LYS A 88 -8.55 4.71 3.12
C LYS A 88 -8.06 5.81 2.18
N ALA A 89 -7.75 6.98 2.72
CA ALA A 89 -7.27 8.10 1.91
C ALA A 89 -5.93 7.80 1.25
N ALA A 90 -5.01 7.15 1.99
CA ALA A 90 -3.71 6.77 1.45
C ALA A 90 -3.83 5.70 0.37
N THR A 91 -4.66 4.68 0.57
CA THR A 91 -4.90 3.65 -0.44
C THR A 91 -5.47 4.27 -1.71
N LYS A 92 -6.41 5.19 -1.58
CA LYS A 92 -6.96 5.91 -2.72
C LYS A 92 -5.88 6.67 -3.48
N ALA A 93 -4.99 7.38 -2.75
CA ALA A 93 -3.89 8.13 -3.37
C ALA A 93 -2.93 7.21 -4.14
N VAL A 94 -2.64 6.03 -3.60
CA VAL A 94 -1.78 5.04 -4.27
C VAL A 94 -2.45 4.54 -5.56
N LEU A 95 -3.72 4.16 -5.48
CA LEU A 95 -4.45 3.67 -6.66
C LEU A 95 -4.55 4.75 -7.74
N GLU A 96 -4.75 6.00 -7.36
CA GLU A 96 -4.77 7.12 -8.30
C GLU A 96 -3.40 7.32 -8.96
N ALA A 97 -2.30 7.19 -8.19
CA ALA A 97 -0.95 7.28 -8.74
C ALA A 97 -0.68 6.17 -9.78
N MET A 98 -1.12 4.94 -9.48
CA MET A 98 -1.00 3.82 -10.42
C MET A 98 -1.83 4.06 -11.68
N LYS A 99 -3.05 4.57 -11.52
CA LYS A 99 -3.92 4.87 -12.66
C LYS A 99 -3.32 5.96 -13.55
N GLN A 100 -2.73 6.98 -12.96
CA GLN A 100 -2.05 8.04 -13.71
C GLN A 100 -0.80 7.55 -14.42
N ASP A 101 -0.05 6.64 -13.81
CA ASP A 101 1.10 6.01 -14.46
C ASP A 101 0.68 5.26 -15.72
N GLY A 102 -0.42 4.54 -15.68
CA GLY A 102 -1.08 3.98 -16.84
C GLY A 102 -0.42 2.76 -17.48
N LYS A 103 0.65 2.23 -16.91
CA LYS A 103 1.35 1.09 -17.50
C LYS A 103 0.51 -0.19 -17.45
N TYR A 104 -0.15 -0.43 -16.32
CA TYR A 104 -1.01 -1.61 -16.13
C TYR A 104 -2.42 -1.19 -15.73
N LYS A 105 -3.37 -2.09 -15.93
CA LYS A 105 -4.79 -1.85 -15.62
C LYS A 105 -5.25 -2.54 -14.35
N LYS A 106 -4.40 -3.35 -13.73
CA LYS A 106 -4.76 -4.16 -12.56
C LYS A 106 -3.79 -3.92 -11.42
N VAL A 107 -4.30 -4.10 -10.20
CA VAL A 107 -3.51 -4.05 -8.96
C VAL A 107 -3.79 -5.32 -8.19
N ASP A 108 -2.72 -6.00 -7.78
CA ASP A 108 -2.78 -7.13 -6.86
C ASP A 108 -2.25 -6.69 -5.50
N LEU A 109 -2.74 -7.33 -4.47
CA LEU A 109 -2.21 -7.23 -3.11
C LEU A 109 -2.51 -8.51 -2.37
N CYS A 110 -1.85 -8.70 -1.23
CA CYS A 110 -2.22 -9.79 -0.35
C CYS A 110 -2.32 -9.28 1.09
N TYR A 111 -3.12 -9.98 1.88
CA TYR A 111 -3.24 -9.74 3.32
C TYR A 111 -3.34 -11.08 4.03
N ILE A 112 -3.04 -11.08 5.32
CA ILE A 112 -3.09 -12.30 6.14
C ILE A 112 -4.53 -12.52 6.62
N GLU A 113 -5.02 -13.75 6.44
CA GLU A 113 -6.35 -14.14 6.91
C GLU A 113 -6.51 -13.78 8.40
N GLY A 114 -7.65 -13.19 8.73
CA GLY A 114 -7.91 -12.69 10.07
C GLY A 114 -7.72 -11.18 10.21
N ASN A 115 -7.06 -10.53 9.26
CA ASN A 115 -6.95 -9.08 9.24
C ASN A 115 -8.21 -8.47 8.61
N ASP A 116 -9.30 -8.45 9.39
CA ASP A 116 -10.61 -8.00 8.90
C ASP A 116 -10.64 -6.51 8.55
N VAL A 117 -9.81 -5.71 9.19
CA VAL A 117 -9.69 -4.27 8.88
C VAL A 117 -9.17 -4.10 7.45
N ALA A 118 -8.11 -4.83 7.09
CA ALA A 118 -7.56 -4.79 5.74
C ALA A 118 -8.57 -5.30 4.72
N LYS A 119 -9.22 -6.44 5.02
CA LYS A 119 -10.21 -7.02 4.12
C LYS A 119 -11.32 -6.03 3.77
N LYS A 120 -11.92 -5.41 4.78
CA LYS A 120 -12.99 -4.44 4.57
C LYS A 120 -12.53 -3.22 3.79
N LEU A 121 -11.33 -2.73 4.10
CA LEU A 121 -10.75 -1.59 3.41
C LEU A 121 -10.60 -1.89 1.91
N TYR A 122 -9.97 -3.00 1.57
CA TYR A 122 -9.72 -3.33 0.18
C TYR A 122 -11.00 -3.68 -0.57
N GLU A 123 -11.92 -4.40 0.05
CA GLU A 123 -13.22 -4.67 -0.56
C GLU A 123 -13.98 -3.38 -0.88
N SER A 124 -13.82 -2.34 -0.05
CA SER A 124 -14.49 -1.04 -0.28
C SER A 124 -14.00 -0.35 -1.57
N PHE A 125 -12.81 -0.69 -2.07
CA PHE A 125 -12.29 -0.18 -3.33
C PHE A 125 -12.63 -1.05 -4.54
N GLY A 126 -13.16 -2.25 -4.30
CA GLY A 126 -13.49 -3.17 -5.38
C GLY A 126 -12.51 -4.31 -5.55
N PHE A 127 -11.56 -4.49 -4.61
CA PHE A 127 -10.70 -5.66 -4.61
C PHE A 127 -11.52 -6.91 -4.33
N VAL A 128 -11.22 -8.00 -5.06
CA VAL A 128 -11.85 -9.30 -4.86
C VAL A 128 -10.77 -10.36 -4.68
N GLU A 129 -11.07 -11.38 -3.88
CA GLU A 129 -10.14 -12.49 -3.69
C GLU A 129 -10.04 -13.28 -5.00
N ILE A 130 -8.81 -13.52 -5.46
CA ILE A 130 -8.55 -14.30 -6.68
C ILE A 130 -7.76 -15.57 -6.39
N ASP A 131 -7.04 -15.66 -5.28
CA ASP A 131 -6.23 -16.82 -4.94
C ASP A 131 -5.91 -16.81 -3.45
N ARG A 132 -5.34 -17.91 -2.99
CA ARG A 132 -4.97 -18.07 -1.58
C ARG A 132 -3.74 -18.98 -1.52
N ASP A 133 -2.74 -18.57 -0.74
CA ASP A 133 -1.56 -19.37 -0.45
C ASP A 133 -1.42 -19.46 1.06
N GLU A 134 -1.77 -20.61 1.64
CA GLU A 134 -1.86 -20.84 3.09
C GLU A 134 -2.77 -19.77 3.74
N ASP A 135 -2.22 -18.89 4.59
CA ASP A 135 -2.97 -17.83 5.24
C ASP A 135 -2.90 -16.49 4.49
N GLU A 136 -2.20 -16.45 3.37
CA GLU A 136 -2.15 -15.26 2.52
C GLU A 136 -3.32 -15.26 1.54
N ILE A 137 -4.11 -14.20 1.59
CA ILE A 137 -5.23 -14.02 0.67
C ILE A 137 -4.82 -13.00 -0.38
N ILE A 138 -4.90 -13.39 -1.65
CA ILE A 138 -4.51 -12.54 -2.78
C ILE A 138 -5.76 -11.92 -3.36
N MET A 139 -5.75 -10.59 -3.47
CA MET A 139 -6.84 -9.80 -4.03
C MET A 139 -6.40 -9.04 -5.26
N GLU A 140 -7.34 -8.76 -6.13
CA GLU A 140 -7.10 -8.00 -7.36
C GLU A 140 -8.25 -7.05 -7.64
N MET A 141 -7.92 -5.87 -8.19
CA MET A 141 -8.93 -4.96 -8.72
C MET A 141 -8.49 -4.38 -10.05
N SER A 142 -9.47 -3.94 -10.82
CA SER A 142 -9.23 -3.20 -12.07
C SER A 142 -9.18 -1.71 -11.77
N LEU A 143 -8.12 -1.05 -12.23
CA LEU A 143 -7.99 0.41 -12.11
C LEU A 143 -8.98 1.15 -13.01
N THR A 144 -9.53 0.47 -14.02
CA THR A 144 -10.52 1.09 -14.90
C THR A 144 -11.83 1.38 -14.18
N THR A 145 -12.11 0.68 -13.08
CA THR A 145 -13.31 0.90 -12.28
C THR A 145 -13.12 1.98 -11.21
N LEU A 146 -11.89 2.45 -11.01
CA LEU A 146 -11.59 3.48 -10.02
C LEU A 146 -12.15 4.82 -10.49
N THR A 147 -13.07 5.39 -9.70
CA THR A 147 -13.62 6.70 -9.99
C THR A 147 -12.64 7.77 -9.49
N THR A 148 -12.12 8.55 -10.41
CA THR A 148 -11.30 9.72 -10.06
C THR A 148 -12.22 10.89 -9.79
N ASN A 149 -13.03 10.80 -8.80
CA ASN A 149 -13.88 11.92 -8.44
C ASN A 149 -13.21 12.83 -7.46
N ILE A 150 -13.33 13.89 -7.79
CA ILE A 150 -12.94 15.08 -7.19
C ILE A 150 -13.84 15.53 -6.08
#